data_ab74256b68316b7133af2131bdd37f48
#
_entry.id   ab74256b68316b7133af2131bdd37f48
#
_cell.length_a   1.000
_cell.length_b   1.000
_cell.length_c   1.000
_cell.angle_alpha   90.00
_cell.angle_beta   90.00
_cell.angle_gamma   90.00
#
_symmetry.space_group_name_H-M   'P 1'
#
loop_
_entity.id
_entity.type
_entity.pdbx_description
1 polymer ?
#
loop_
_entity_poly.entity_id
_entity_poly.type
_entity_poly.pdbx_seq_one_letter_code
_entity_poly.pdbx_strand_id
1 'polypeptide(L)'
;MANNVVVLGTQWGDEGKGKVVDLLTDKASYVVRYQGGHNAGHTLVINGEKTVLHLIPSGILRDNVKCVIGNGVVLSPEALMTEISMLEERGVPAKERLFISEACPLILPYHIALDVAREKARGNKAIGTTGRGIGPAYEDKVARRGLRVGDLFCMESFAAKLKEIVEFHNFALTEYYKVEPVNYEQVLAEVSAIADILKAMVVDVTDLLDKARKNGEAIMFEGAQGTLLDIDHGTYPYVTSSNTTVGGVATGAGFGPLHLDYVLGIVKAYTTRVGSGPFPTELECEVGQHLGVKGHEFGATTGRKRRTGWFDAVAMKRAVQINSITGFCLTKLDVMDGLQTLKICTGYKYPDGTIKDVPPMAAEGYEIAEPQYEEMPGWTDNTFGVTAVDQLPQAARNYIARIEELTGVPVDIISTGPDRNETIIVRHPYEA
;
A
#
# COMPACT_ATOMS: atom_id res chain seq x y z
N MET A 1 -8.20 5.06 24.86
CA MET A 1 -8.40 3.99 23.88
C MET A 1 -8.51 4.64 22.51
N ALA A 2 -7.66 4.26 21.59
CA ALA A 2 -7.68 4.75 20.24
C ALA A 2 -8.89 4.16 19.47
N ASN A 3 -9.63 5.01 18.76
CA ASN A 3 -10.77 4.57 17.94
C ASN A 3 -10.46 4.68 16.44
N ASN A 4 -9.53 5.56 16.06
CA ASN A 4 -9.21 5.86 14.66
C ASN A 4 -7.76 5.48 14.39
N VAL A 5 -7.56 4.29 13.82
CA VAL A 5 -6.25 3.67 13.60
C VAL A 5 -5.88 3.73 12.13
N VAL A 6 -4.66 4.16 11.82
CA VAL A 6 -4.10 4.11 10.47
C VAL A 6 -3.11 2.95 10.38
N VAL A 7 -3.24 2.12 9.37
CA VAL A 7 -2.32 1.03 9.04
C VAL A 7 -1.66 1.35 7.71
N LEU A 8 -0.36 1.62 7.71
CA LEU A 8 0.38 1.99 6.50
C LEU A 8 1.73 1.27 6.38
N GLY A 9 2.23 1.12 5.16
CA GLY A 9 3.55 0.58 4.88
C GLY A 9 4.63 1.63 5.09
N THR A 10 5.77 1.24 5.64
CA THR A 10 6.87 2.16 5.94
C THR A 10 8.03 2.08 4.98
N GLN A 11 8.11 1.01 4.17
CA GLN A 11 9.18 0.73 3.21
C GLN A 11 8.68 0.96 1.76
N TRP A 12 9.10 0.11 0.81
CA TRP A 12 8.66 0.17 -0.60
C TRP A 12 7.46 -0.72 -0.91
N GLY A 13 6.53 -0.87 0.03
CA GLY A 13 5.36 -1.73 -0.13
C GLY A 13 5.65 -3.20 0.15
N ASP A 14 4.60 -4.02 0.03
CA ASP A 14 4.67 -5.48 0.25
C ASP A 14 5.14 -5.90 1.66
N GLU A 15 4.97 -5.03 2.66
CA GLU A 15 5.37 -5.30 4.05
C GLU A 15 4.48 -6.34 4.76
N GLY A 16 3.40 -6.80 4.12
CA GLY A 16 2.47 -7.76 4.72
C GLY A 16 1.27 -7.13 5.41
N LYS A 17 0.85 -5.95 4.96
CA LYS A 17 -0.29 -5.18 5.51
C LYS A 17 -1.59 -5.98 5.63
N GLY A 18 -1.92 -6.79 4.62
CA GLY A 18 -3.20 -7.50 4.58
C GLY A 18 -3.48 -8.35 5.82
N LYS A 19 -2.51 -9.15 6.27
CA LYS A 19 -2.61 -9.95 7.50
C LYS A 19 -2.91 -9.09 8.72
N VAL A 20 -2.21 -7.96 8.85
CA VAL A 20 -2.33 -7.08 10.02
C VAL A 20 -3.67 -6.34 10.02
N VAL A 21 -4.11 -5.89 8.84
CA VAL A 21 -5.45 -5.29 8.68
C VAL A 21 -6.52 -6.30 9.09
N ASP A 22 -6.45 -7.54 8.59
CA ASP A 22 -7.40 -8.60 8.97
C ASP A 22 -7.38 -8.87 10.48
N LEU A 23 -6.20 -8.92 11.10
CA LEU A 23 -6.05 -9.11 12.54
C LEU A 23 -6.77 -8.00 13.35
N LEU A 24 -6.61 -6.75 12.93
CA LEU A 24 -7.15 -5.59 13.64
C LEU A 24 -8.64 -5.33 13.34
N THR A 25 -9.18 -5.90 12.25
CA THR A 25 -10.60 -5.71 11.89
C THR A 25 -11.59 -6.27 12.89
N ASP A 26 -11.18 -7.15 13.78
CA ASP A 26 -12.05 -7.67 14.85
C ASP A 26 -12.58 -6.56 15.77
N LYS A 27 -11.88 -5.42 15.86
CA LYS A 27 -12.28 -4.25 16.66
C LYS A 27 -12.75 -3.06 15.83
N ALA A 28 -12.71 -3.15 14.50
CA ALA A 28 -13.11 -2.07 13.61
C ALA A 28 -14.57 -2.19 13.17
N SER A 29 -15.30 -1.07 13.19
CA SER A 29 -16.63 -0.96 12.58
C SER A 29 -16.53 -0.57 11.09
N TYR A 30 -15.49 0.19 10.74
CA TYR A 30 -15.23 0.65 9.37
C TYR A 30 -13.78 0.38 8.97
N VAL A 31 -13.58 -0.05 7.72
CA VAL A 31 -12.26 -0.12 7.08
C VAL A 31 -12.27 0.73 5.82
N VAL A 32 -11.36 1.70 5.75
CA VAL A 32 -11.34 2.76 4.74
C VAL A 32 -10.07 2.70 3.91
N ARG A 33 -10.19 2.47 2.60
CA ARG A 33 -9.11 2.71 1.63
C ARG A 33 -9.11 4.18 1.25
N TYR A 34 -7.99 4.87 1.40
CA TYR A 34 -7.90 6.31 1.19
C TYR A 34 -7.01 6.72 0.01
N GLN A 35 -6.23 5.82 -0.58
CA GLN A 35 -5.35 6.12 -1.72
C GLN A 35 -5.01 4.86 -2.54
N GLY A 36 -4.33 5.07 -3.68
CA GLY A 36 -3.97 4.01 -4.61
C GLY A 36 -5.15 3.59 -5.49
N GLY A 37 -5.12 2.38 -5.96
CA GLY A 37 -6.17 1.76 -6.77
C GLY A 37 -6.00 0.25 -6.73
N HIS A 38 -6.39 -0.42 -7.79
CA HIS A 38 -6.27 -1.88 -7.90
C HIS A 38 -4.82 -2.36 -8.21
N ASN A 39 -3.82 -1.47 -8.13
CA ASN A 39 -2.41 -1.82 -8.10
C ASN A 39 -1.93 -2.38 -6.75
N ALA A 40 -2.71 -2.25 -5.68
CA ALA A 40 -2.46 -2.93 -4.42
C ALA A 40 -2.71 -4.45 -4.54
N GLY A 41 -2.15 -5.23 -3.63
CA GLY A 41 -2.41 -6.67 -3.52
C GLY A 41 -2.34 -7.07 -2.04
N HIS A 42 -3.49 -7.07 -1.37
CA HIS A 42 -3.61 -7.45 0.04
C HIS A 42 -4.01 -8.92 0.12
N THR A 43 -3.05 -9.76 0.47
CA THR A 43 -3.27 -11.19 0.66
C THR A 43 -3.73 -11.44 2.08
N LEU A 44 -4.86 -12.13 2.21
CA LEU A 44 -5.48 -12.56 3.45
C LEU A 44 -5.49 -14.08 3.47
N VAL A 45 -5.18 -14.68 4.60
CA VAL A 45 -5.31 -16.12 4.82
C VAL A 45 -6.22 -16.32 6.02
N ILE A 46 -7.44 -16.81 5.78
CA ILE A 46 -8.45 -17.03 6.79
C ILE A 46 -8.85 -18.50 6.74
N ASN A 47 -8.66 -19.23 7.84
CA ASN A 47 -8.92 -20.67 7.92
C ASN A 47 -8.27 -21.50 6.80
N GLY A 48 -7.05 -21.11 6.39
CA GLY A 48 -6.33 -21.75 5.30
C GLY A 48 -6.73 -21.32 3.90
N GLU A 49 -7.81 -20.58 3.73
CA GLU A 49 -8.21 -20.01 2.44
C GLU A 49 -7.50 -18.70 2.15
N LYS A 50 -6.86 -18.62 0.98
CA LYS A 50 -6.18 -17.43 0.50
C LYS A 50 -7.11 -16.57 -0.35
N THR A 51 -7.28 -15.31 0.03
CA THR A 51 -7.97 -14.28 -0.75
C THR A 51 -7.03 -13.13 -1.05
N VAL A 52 -7.00 -12.65 -2.29
CA VAL A 52 -6.22 -11.48 -2.67
C VAL A 52 -7.19 -10.38 -3.08
N LEU A 53 -7.14 -9.25 -2.36
CA LEU A 53 -7.93 -8.06 -2.66
C LEU A 53 -7.03 -6.97 -3.23
N HIS A 54 -7.49 -6.30 -4.27
CA HIS A 54 -6.74 -5.25 -4.94
C HIS A 54 -7.34 -3.86 -4.69
N LEU A 55 -8.64 -3.73 -4.65
CA LEU A 55 -9.37 -2.47 -4.56
C LEU A 55 -10.28 -2.39 -3.32
N ILE A 56 -11.02 -3.45 -3.04
CA ILE A 56 -11.94 -3.51 -1.90
C ILE A 56 -11.13 -3.57 -0.60
N PRO A 57 -11.52 -2.81 0.46
CA PRO A 57 -10.86 -2.89 1.77
C PRO A 57 -10.88 -4.29 2.35
N SER A 58 -9.79 -4.68 3.04
CA SER A 58 -9.59 -6.03 3.57
C SER A 58 -10.64 -6.46 4.61
N GLY A 59 -11.30 -5.50 5.26
CA GLY A 59 -12.39 -5.75 6.21
C GLY A 59 -13.65 -6.38 5.61
N ILE A 60 -13.78 -6.45 4.28
CA ILE A 60 -14.98 -7.00 3.60
C ILE A 60 -15.27 -8.46 3.97
N LEU A 61 -14.24 -9.21 4.38
CA LEU A 61 -14.37 -10.62 4.79
C LEU A 61 -14.93 -10.78 6.21
N ARG A 62 -15.25 -9.68 6.92
CA ARG A 62 -15.84 -9.67 8.25
C ARG A 62 -17.29 -9.22 8.19
N ASP A 63 -18.21 -10.01 8.78
CA ASP A 63 -19.65 -9.78 8.63
C ASP A 63 -20.15 -8.44 9.18
N ASN A 64 -19.52 -7.93 10.21
CA ASN A 64 -19.95 -6.70 10.89
C ASN A 64 -19.17 -5.45 10.49
N VAL A 65 -18.32 -5.52 9.46
CA VAL A 65 -17.44 -4.42 9.04
C VAL A 65 -17.99 -3.77 7.79
N LYS A 66 -18.11 -2.46 7.82
CA LYS A 66 -18.42 -1.62 6.67
C LYS A 66 -17.12 -1.21 5.98
N CYS A 67 -17.06 -1.40 4.67
CA CYS A 67 -15.90 -1.07 3.85
C CYS A 67 -16.13 0.21 3.06
N VAL A 68 -15.15 1.11 3.05
CA VAL A 68 -15.28 2.42 2.42
C VAL A 68 -14.13 2.65 1.44
N ILE A 69 -14.46 3.07 0.24
CA ILE A 69 -13.51 3.57 -0.76
C ILE A 69 -13.59 5.09 -0.77
N GLY A 70 -12.56 5.73 -0.23
CA GLY A 70 -12.44 7.19 -0.15
C GLY A 70 -12.08 7.84 -1.48
N ASN A 71 -12.29 9.13 -1.59
CA ASN A 71 -12.07 9.95 -2.80
C ASN A 71 -10.61 10.01 -3.29
N GLY A 72 -9.65 9.58 -2.47
CA GLY A 72 -8.25 9.49 -2.87
C GLY A 72 -7.93 8.24 -3.68
N VAL A 73 -8.81 7.25 -3.73
CA VAL A 73 -8.66 6.04 -4.53
C VAL A 73 -9.05 6.32 -5.98
N VAL A 74 -8.21 5.90 -6.94
CA VAL A 74 -8.59 5.84 -8.35
C VAL A 74 -9.24 4.49 -8.62
N LEU A 75 -10.51 4.53 -9.01
CA LEU A 75 -11.41 3.37 -9.05
C LEU A 75 -11.53 2.84 -10.47
N SER A 76 -11.09 1.60 -10.70
CA SER A 76 -11.41 0.87 -11.93
C SER A 76 -12.76 0.17 -11.77
N PRO A 77 -13.79 0.56 -12.56
CA PRO A 77 -15.10 -0.08 -12.48
C PRO A 77 -15.04 -1.58 -12.79
N GLU A 78 -14.28 -1.98 -13.80
CA GLU A 78 -14.09 -3.37 -14.20
C GLU A 78 -13.44 -4.20 -13.07
N ALA A 79 -12.34 -3.70 -12.51
CA ALA A 79 -11.64 -4.40 -11.41
C ALA A 79 -12.53 -4.53 -10.17
N LEU A 80 -13.32 -3.49 -9.85
CA LEU A 80 -14.27 -3.53 -8.75
C LEU A 80 -15.34 -4.59 -8.95
N MET A 81 -15.94 -4.64 -10.13
CA MET A 81 -16.98 -5.64 -10.43
C MET A 81 -16.41 -7.06 -10.40
N THR A 82 -15.19 -7.27 -10.87
CA THR A 82 -14.50 -8.56 -10.79
C THR A 82 -14.31 -9.00 -9.33
N GLU A 83 -13.85 -8.11 -8.45
CA GLU A 83 -13.68 -8.42 -7.03
C GLU A 83 -15.04 -8.66 -6.33
N ILE A 84 -16.06 -7.86 -6.63
CA ILE A 84 -17.40 -8.06 -6.08
C ILE A 84 -17.94 -9.45 -6.48
N SER A 85 -17.85 -9.82 -7.76
CA SER A 85 -18.33 -11.13 -8.23
C SER A 85 -17.60 -12.28 -7.52
N MET A 86 -16.28 -12.21 -7.42
CA MET A 86 -15.47 -13.20 -6.70
C MET A 86 -15.91 -13.34 -5.21
N LEU A 87 -16.22 -12.23 -4.56
CA LEU A 87 -16.64 -12.24 -3.15
C LEU A 87 -18.05 -12.79 -2.99
N GLU A 88 -18.99 -12.40 -3.85
CA GLU A 88 -20.38 -12.86 -3.83
C GLU A 88 -20.50 -14.36 -4.13
N GLU A 89 -19.69 -14.90 -5.05
CA GLU A 89 -19.58 -16.35 -5.31
C GLU A 89 -19.13 -17.14 -4.08
N ARG A 90 -18.43 -16.51 -3.15
CA ARG A 90 -18.01 -17.07 -1.85
C ARG A 90 -18.98 -16.78 -0.72
N GLY A 91 -20.16 -16.22 -1.02
CA GLY A 91 -21.18 -15.88 -0.02
C GLY A 91 -20.92 -14.61 0.78
N VAL A 92 -19.97 -13.76 0.36
CA VAL A 92 -19.69 -12.46 1.00
C VAL A 92 -20.57 -11.40 0.33
N PRO A 93 -21.55 -10.77 1.02
CA PRO A 93 -22.46 -9.78 0.45
C PRO A 93 -21.76 -8.43 0.27
N ALA A 94 -20.81 -8.36 -0.68
CA ALA A 94 -19.91 -7.21 -0.84
C ALA A 94 -20.67 -5.91 -1.14
N LYS A 95 -21.67 -5.94 -2.02
CA LYS A 95 -22.45 -4.75 -2.40
C LYS A 95 -23.21 -4.12 -1.23
N GLU A 96 -23.62 -4.91 -0.24
CA GLU A 96 -24.39 -4.40 0.91
C GLU A 96 -23.51 -3.66 1.92
N ARG A 97 -22.21 -3.96 1.93
CA ARG A 97 -21.25 -3.47 2.94
C ARG A 97 -20.16 -2.56 2.37
N LEU A 98 -20.17 -2.32 1.06
CA LEU A 98 -19.22 -1.45 0.38
C LEU A 98 -19.83 -0.09 0.09
N PHE A 99 -19.15 0.97 0.52
CA PHE A 99 -19.51 2.36 0.32
C PHE A 99 -18.42 3.09 -0.47
N ILE A 100 -18.81 3.91 -1.42
CA ILE A 100 -17.89 4.55 -2.37
C ILE A 100 -18.13 6.06 -2.36
N SER A 101 -17.06 6.85 -2.29
CA SER A 101 -17.15 8.29 -2.45
C SER A 101 -17.52 8.65 -3.90
N GLU A 102 -18.49 9.54 -4.08
CA GLU A 102 -18.84 10.10 -5.39
C GLU A 102 -17.64 10.81 -6.05
N ALA A 103 -16.70 11.31 -5.26
CA ALA A 103 -15.52 12.02 -5.73
C ALA A 103 -14.34 11.12 -6.14
N CYS A 104 -14.47 9.79 -6.11
CA CYS A 104 -13.46 8.87 -6.62
C CYS A 104 -13.27 9.09 -8.13
N PRO A 105 -12.03 9.34 -8.62
CA PRO A 105 -11.75 9.35 -10.05
C PRO A 105 -11.87 7.94 -10.62
N LEU A 106 -12.38 7.84 -11.84
CA LEU A 106 -12.48 6.58 -12.56
C LEU A 106 -11.20 6.28 -13.33
N ILE A 107 -10.76 5.02 -13.30
CA ILE A 107 -9.78 4.49 -14.25
C ILE A 107 -10.56 3.89 -15.42
N LEU A 108 -10.32 4.40 -16.61
CA LEU A 108 -10.98 3.98 -17.83
C LEU A 108 -9.94 3.43 -18.83
N PRO A 109 -10.33 2.72 -19.90
CA PRO A 109 -9.42 2.05 -20.83
C PRO A 109 -8.30 2.93 -21.41
N TYR A 110 -8.55 4.21 -21.66
CA TYR A 110 -7.52 5.13 -22.14
C TYR A 110 -6.39 5.38 -21.11
N HIS A 111 -6.68 5.31 -19.82
CA HIS A 111 -5.64 5.40 -18.78
C HIS A 111 -4.70 4.20 -18.84
N ILE A 112 -5.26 2.99 -19.04
CA ILE A 112 -4.49 1.75 -19.18
C ILE A 112 -3.63 1.81 -20.44
N ALA A 113 -4.24 2.22 -21.57
CA ALA A 113 -3.52 2.37 -22.84
C ALA A 113 -2.34 3.34 -22.74
N LEU A 114 -2.54 4.49 -22.08
CA LEU A 114 -1.48 5.48 -21.82
C LEU A 114 -0.37 4.94 -20.93
N ASP A 115 -0.71 4.24 -19.85
CA ASP A 115 0.28 3.67 -18.91
C ASP A 115 1.19 2.69 -19.64
N VAL A 116 0.62 1.76 -20.39
CA VAL A 116 1.34 0.77 -21.19
C VAL A 116 2.19 1.44 -22.29
N ALA A 117 1.63 2.42 -23.01
CA ALA A 117 2.34 3.13 -24.08
C ALA A 117 3.55 3.92 -23.52
N ARG A 118 3.39 4.58 -22.39
CA ARG A 118 4.45 5.34 -21.71
C ARG A 118 5.60 4.44 -21.25
N GLU A 119 5.30 3.32 -20.61
CA GLU A 119 6.32 2.37 -20.17
C GLU A 119 7.11 1.79 -21.36
N LYS A 120 6.40 1.42 -22.43
CA LYS A 120 7.03 0.94 -23.67
C LYS A 120 7.93 2.00 -24.30
N ALA A 121 7.50 3.25 -24.36
CA ALA A 121 8.27 4.35 -24.94
C ALA A 121 9.53 4.69 -24.13
N ARG A 122 9.52 4.49 -22.81
CA ARG A 122 10.68 4.72 -21.94
C ARG A 122 11.77 3.64 -22.06
N GLY A 123 11.45 2.45 -22.54
CA GLY A 123 12.41 1.35 -22.72
C GLY A 123 13.17 1.06 -21.41
N ASN A 124 14.51 1.17 -21.45
CA ASN A 124 15.38 0.90 -20.29
C ASN A 124 15.22 1.91 -19.13
N LYS A 125 14.53 3.03 -19.36
CA LYS A 125 14.21 4.04 -18.35
C LYS A 125 12.81 3.88 -17.79
N ALA A 126 12.15 2.75 -18.02
CA ALA A 126 10.82 2.45 -17.51
C ALA A 126 10.82 2.49 -15.98
N ILE A 127 9.75 3.04 -15.40
CA ILE A 127 9.54 3.10 -13.94
C ILE A 127 9.24 1.69 -13.39
N GLY A 128 8.65 0.83 -14.20
CA GLY A 128 8.19 -0.49 -13.82
C GLY A 128 6.78 -0.47 -13.25
N THR A 129 5.88 0.33 -13.84
CA THR A 129 4.48 0.41 -13.44
C THR A 129 3.77 -0.94 -13.54
N THR A 130 2.58 -1.03 -12.98
CA THR A 130 1.73 -2.22 -13.10
C THR A 130 0.94 -2.27 -14.41
N GLY A 131 0.99 -1.22 -15.25
CA GLY A 131 0.22 -1.11 -16.49
C GLY A 131 -1.28 -0.99 -16.27
N ARG A 132 -1.73 -0.57 -15.10
CA ARG A 132 -3.14 -0.53 -14.69
C ARG A 132 -3.79 0.86 -14.78
N GLY A 133 -3.10 1.82 -15.37
CA GLY A 133 -3.62 3.17 -15.59
C GLY A 133 -3.69 4.06 -14.33
N ILE A 134 -3.03 3.67 -13.25
CA ILE A 134 -3.04 4.41 -11.98
C ILE A 134 -2.48 5.82 -12.15
N GLY A 135 -1.27 5.94 -12.70
CA GLY A 135 -0.60 7.22 -12.93
C GLY A 135 -1.41 8.17 -13.80
N PRO A 136 -1.82 7.76 -15.01
CA PRO A 136 -2.66 8.57 -15.88
C PRO A 136 -3.99 9.03 -15.25
N ALA A 137 -4.62 8.20 -14.41
CA ALA A 137 -5.86 8.57 -13.72
C ALA A 137 -5.61 9.67 -12.65
N TYR A 138 -4.51 9.60 -11.89
CA TYR A 138 -4.11 10.67 -10.97
C TYR A 138 -3.72 11.95 -11.74
N GLU A 139 -3.05 11.84 -12.88
CA GLU A 139 -2.73 12.97 -13.74
C GLU A 139 -4.00 13.69 -14.19
N ASP A 140 -5.02 12.96 -14.65
CA ASP A 140 -6.28 13.54 -15.05
C ASP A 140 -7.05 14.17 -13.88
N LYS A 141 -7.00 13.56 -12.69
CA LYS A 141 -7.54 14.15 -11.46
C LYS A 141 -6.93 15.52 -11.19
N VAL A 142 -5.59 15.62 -11.19
CA VAL A 142 -4.87 16.86 -10.89
C VAL A 142 -5.06 17.90 -12.00
N ALA A 143 -5.13 17.46 -13.26
CA ALA A 143 -5.46 18.32 -14.42
C ALA A 143 -6.94 18.76 -14.43
N ARG A 144 -7.79 18.24 -13.55
CA ARG A 144 -9.21 18.57 -13.39
C ARG A 144 -10.07 18.19 -14.60
N ARG A 145 -9.64 17.17 -15.38
CA ARG A 145 -10.38 16.60 -16.50
C ARG A 145 -10.87 15.17 -16.22
N GLY A 146 -10.42 14.56 -15.12
CA GLY A 146 -10.80 13.20 -14.75
C GLY A 146 -12.29 13.06 -14.48
N LEU A 147 -12.88 11.97 -14.99
CA LEU A 147 -14.25 11.59 -14.68
C LEU A 147 -14.31 10.92 -13.31
N ARG A 148 -15.37 11.19 -12.57
CA ARG A 148 -15.59 10.68 -11.21
C ARG A 148 -16.81 9.76 -11.15
N VAL A 149 -16.92 8.98 -10.09
CA VAL A 149 -18.10 8.14 -9.82
C VAL A 149 -19.38 9.00 -9.80
N GLY A 150 -19.35 10.21 -9.22
CA GLY A 150 -20.46 11.12 -9.20
C GLY A 150 -20.96 11.59 -10.57
N ASP A 151 -20.12 11.59 -11.60
CA ASP A 151 -20.56 11.93 -12.97
C ASP A 151 -21.56 10.91 -13.53
N LEU A 152 -21.58 9.67 -13.01
CA LEU A 152 -22.52 8.62 -13.43
C LEU A 152 -23.99 8.94 -13.10
N PHE A 153 -24.26 9.88 -12.20
CA PHE A 153 -25.63 10.30 -11.88
C PHE A 153 -26.30 11.08 -13.04
N CYS A 154 -25.51 11.60 -14.00
CA CYS A 154 -26.01 12.23 -15.21
C CYS A 154 -25.29 11.67 -16.43
N MET A 155 -25.78 10.56 -16.98
CA MET A 155 -25.14 9.85 -18.09
C MET A 155 -24.97 10.67 -19.36
N GLU A 156 -25.86 11.62 -19.63
CA GLU A 156 -25.73 12.53 -20.79
C GLU A 156 -24.49 13.43 -20.63
N SER A 157 -24.30 14.03 -19.44
CA SER A 157 -23.13 14.84 -19.12
C SER A 157 -21.85 13.98 -19.08
N PHE A 158 -21.95 12.77 -18.51
CA PHE A 158 -20.85 11.80 -18.50
C PHE A 158 -20.38 11.47 -19.91
N ALA A 159 -21.30 11.13 -20.82
CA ALA A 159 -21.00 10.78 -22.21
C ALA A 159 -20.31 11.94 -22.96
N ALA A 160 -20.79 13.18 -22.77
CA ALA A 160 -20.17 14.37 -23.38
C ALA A 160 -18.74 14.58 -22.88
N LYS A 161 -18.51 14.53 -21.57
CA LYS A 161 -17.16 14.63 -20.96
C LYS A 161 -16.24 13.47 -21.38
N LEU A 162 -16.76 12.25 -21.43
CA LEU A 162 -16.03 11.07 -21.88
C LEU A 162 -15.55 11.23 -23.31
N LYS A 163 -16.40 11.74 -24.20
CA LYS A 163 -16.03 11.96 -25.60
C LYS A 163 -14.85 12.91 -25.72
N GLU A 164 -14.92 14.05 -25.05
CA GLU A 164 -13.85 15.06 -25.05
C GLU A 164 -12.51 14.48 -24.53
N ILE A 165 -12.53 13.73 -23.43
CA ILE A 165 -11.31 13.20 -22.83
C ILE A 165 -10.74 12.04 -23.66
N VAL A 166 -11.57 11.20 -24.27
CA VAL A 166 -11.12 10.13 -25.16
C VAL A 166 -10.46 10.73 -26.41
N GLU A 167 -11.06 11.76 -27.02
CA GLU A 167 -10.46 12.48 -28.16
C GLU A 167 -9.08 13.05 -27.77
N PHE A 168 -8.98 13.70 -26.62
CA PHE A 168 -7.72 14.25 -26.10
C PHE A 168 -6.64 13.19 -25.93
N HIS A 169 -6.95 12.05 -25.28
CA HIS A 169 -5.96 11.01 -25.04
C HIS A 169 -5.66 10.19 -26.30
N ASN A 170 -6.60 10.00 -27.18
CA ASN A 170 -6.36 9.34 -28.46
C ASN A 170 -5.37 10.11 -29.33
N PHE A 171 -5.39 11.44 -29.29
CA PHE A 171 -4.35 12.24 -29.97
C PHE A 171 -2.94 11.86 -29.48
N ALA A 172 -2.74 11.73 -28.18
CA ALA A 172 -1.44 11.29 -27.64
C ALA A 172 -1.11 9.83 -28.01
N LEU A 173 -2.08 8.93 -27.95
CA LEU A 173 -1.89 7.52 -28.30
C LEU A 173 -1.51 7.35 -29.77
N THR A 174 -2.22 8.00 -30.69
CA THR A 174 -1.99 7.85 -32.13
C THR A 174 -0.81 8.68 -32.63
N GLU A 175 -0.75 9.98 -32.27
CA GLU A 175 0.24 10.90 -32.85
C GLU A 175 1.60 10.82 -32.17
N TYR A 176 1.65 10.61 -30.86
CA TYR A 176 2.92 10.56 -30.14
C TYR A 176 3.42 9.14 -29.92
N TYR A 177 2.56 8.26 -29.34
CA TYR A 177 2.96 6.89 -29.02
C TYR A 177 2.84 5.90 -30.18
N LYS A 178 2.13 6.25 -31.24
CA LYS A 178 1.89 5.42 -32.45
C LYS A 178 1.27 4.06 -32.09
N VAL A 179 0.27 4.09 -31.21
CA VAL A 179 -0.55 2.92 -30.82
C VAL A 179 -2.02 3.15 -31.20
N GLU A 180 -2.81 2.09 -31.14
CA GLU A 180 -4.23 2.14 -31.49
C GLU A 180 -5.01 3.05 -30.54
N PRO A 181 -6.01 3.80 -31.07
CA PRO A 181 -6.89 4.61 -30.26
C PRO A 181 -7.87 3.77 -29.45
N VAL A 182 -8.38 4.34 -28.36
CA VAL A 182 -9.46 3.75 -27.57
C VAL A 182 -10.81 4.11 -28.19
N ASN A 183 -11.71 3.13 -28.29
CA ASN A 183 -13.06 3.33 -28.84
C ASN A 183 -13.99 3.94 -27.79
N TYR A 184 -14.52 5.13 -28.08
CA TYR A 184 -15.43 5.85 -27.20
C TYR A 184 -16.75 5.10 -26.92
N GLU A 185 -17.39 4.57 -27.98
CA GLU A 185 -18.67 3.88 -27.85
C GLU A 185 -18.56 2.63 -26.98
N GLN A 186 -17.45 1.91 -27.09
CA GLN A 186 -17.18 0.74 -26.26
C GLN A 186 -17.05 1.15 -24.80
N VAL A 187 -16.22 2.16 -24.48
CA VAL A 187 -16.03 2.64 -23.10
C VAL A 187 -17.34 3.11 -22.49
N LEU A 188 -18.13 3.87 -23.25
CA LEU A 188 -19.43 4.34 -22.79
C LEU A 188 -20.40 3.18 -22.50
N ALA A 189 -20.45 2.17 -23.38
CA ALA A 189 -21.29 0.99 -23.18
C ALA A 189 -20.88 0.18 -21.95
N GLU A 190 -19.57 -0.08 -21.76
CA GLU A 190 -19.03 -0.81 -20.61
C GLU A 190 -19.38 -0.11 -19.29
N VAL A 191 -19.16 1.20 -19.19
CA VAL A 191 -19.47 1.97 -17.98
C VAL A 191 -20.98 2.05 -17.74
N SER A 192 -21.79 2.26 -18.80
CA SER A 192 -23.24 2.35 -18.69
C SER A 192 -23.85 1.07 -18.13
N ALA A 193 -23.31 -0.09 -18.50
CA ALA A 193 -23.80 -1.40 -18.05
C ALA A 193 -23.71 -1.60 -16.53
N ILE A 194 -22.79 -0.92 -15.85
CA ILE A 194 -22.53 -1.08 -14.40
C ILE A 194 -22.83 0.19 -13.59
N ALA A 195 -23.22 1.28 -14.26
CA ALA A 195 -23.43 2.57 -13.61
C ALA A 195 -24.44 2.51 -12.46
N ASP A 196 -25.55 1.80 -12.60
CA ASP A 196 -26.57 1.69 -11.56
C ASP A 196 -26.08 0.91 -10.33
N ILE A 197 -25.25 -0.10 -10.54
CA ILE A 197 -24.62 -0.85 -9.44
C ILE A 197 -23.68 0.06 -8.66
N LEU A 198 -22.85 0.84 -9.36
CA LEU A 198 -21.93 1.79 -8.72
C LEU A 198 -22.68 2.88 -7.94
N LYS A 199 -23.69 3.48 -8.55
CA LYS A 199 -24.52 4.53 -7.93
C LYS A 199 -25.17 4.06 -6.64
N ALA A 200 -25.59 2.80 -6.56
CA ALA A 200 -26.23 2.24 -5.36
C ALA A 200 -25.28 2.16 -4.15
N MET A 201 -23.97 2.15 -4.35
CA MET A 201 -22.95 2.12 -3.29
C MET A 201 -22.41 3.52 -2.93
N VAL A 202 -22.83 4.57 -3.63
CA VAL A 202 -22.31 5.93 -3.42
C VAL A 202 -22.89 6.55 -2.15
N VAL A 203 -21.99 7.14 -1.34
CA VAL A 203 -22.33 7.89 -0.14
C VAL A 203 -21.45 9.13 -0.01
N ASP A 204 -21.88 10.09 0.81
CA ASP A 204 -21.00 11.13 1.34
C ASP A 204 -20.08 10.49 2.40
N VAL A 205 -18.87 10.13 1.98
CA VAL A 205 -17.88 9.46 2.84
C VAL A 205 -17.44 10.37 4.00
N THR A 206 -17.32 11.66 3.77
CA THR A 206 -16.91 12.61 4.81
C THR A 206 -17.95 12.67 5.93
N ASP A 207 -19.23 12.79 5.60
CA ASP A 207 -20.33 12.79 6.55
C ASP A 207 -20.48 11.42 7.24
N LEU A 208 -20.36 10.33 6.49
CA LEU A 208 -20.40 8.97 7.03
C LEU A 208 -19.35 8.74 8.12
N LEU A 209 -18.09 9.10 7.84
CA LEU A 209 -16.99 8.90 8.77
C LEU A 209 -17.03 9.84 9.98
N ASP A 210 -17.48 11.09 9.80
CA ASP A 210 -17.65 12.03 10.92
C ASP A 210 -18.77 11.57 11.86
N LYS A 211 -19.88 11.04 11.34
CA LYS A 211 -20.93 10.41 12.14
C LYS A 211 -20.43 9.18 12.89
N ALA A 212 -19.70 8.30 12.24
CA ALA A 212 -19.11 7.11 12.86
C ALA A 212 -18.19 7.52 14.03
N ARG A 213 -17.29 8.48 13.81
CA ARG A 213 -16.41 9.02 14.84
C ARG A 213 -17.19 9.61 16.03
N LYS A 214 -18.20 10.43 15.77
CA LYS A 214 -19.04 11.04 16.84
C LYS A 214 -19.82 10.01 17.64
N ASN A 215 -20.18 8.89 17.02
CA ASN A 215 -20.82 7.76 17.69
C ASN A 215 -19.83 6.87 18.46
N GLY A 216 -18.52 7.15 18.41
CA GLY A 216 -17.51 6.33 19.06
C GLY A 216 -17.23 5.01 18.35
N GLU A 217 -17.64 4.86 17.08
CA GLU A 217 -17.37 3.67 16.27
C GLU A 217 -15.89 3.65 15.86
N ALA A 218 -15.28 2.47 15.91
CA ALA A 218 -13.87 2.31 15.56
C ALA A 218 -13.66 2.33 14.03
N ILE A 219 -12.73 3.17 13.57
CA ILE A 219 -12.40 3.33 12.16
C ILE A 219 -10.96 2.90 11.91
N MET A 220 -10.73 2.05 10.92
CA MET A 220 -9.39 1.71 10.46
C MET A 220 -9.17 2.27 9.06
N PHE A 221 -8.07 2.99 8.87
CA PHE A 221 -7.62 3.48 7.57
C PHE A 221 -6.53 2.55 7.03
N GLU A 222 -6.85 1.88 5.94
CA GLU A 222 -5.99 0.90 5.28
C GLU A 222 -5.21 1.57 4.13
N GLY A 223 -3.89 1.75 4.34
CA GLY A 223 -3.00 2.25 3.31
C GLY A 223 -2.60 1.18 2.29
N ALA A 224 -2.25 1.62 1.11
CA ALA A 224 -1.65 0.80 0.06
C ALA A 224 -0.22 1.26 -0.24
N GLN A 225 0.60 0.41 -0.86
CA GLN A 225 2.02 0.65 -1.11
C GLN A 225 2.81 0.90 0.20
N GLY A 226 3.77 1.81 0.20
CA GLY A 226 4.58 2.15 1.37
C GLY A 226 5.15 3.55 1.29
N THR A 227 5.65 4.08 2.39
CA THR A 227 6.12 5.47 2.53
C THR A 227 7.19 5.86 1.51
N LEU A 228 8.12 4.94 1.18
CA LEU A 228 9.19 5.21 0.23
C LEU A 228 8.71 5.19 -1.24
N LEU A 229 7.43 4.85 -1.47
CA LEU A 229 6.74 4.96 -2.75
C LEU A 229 5.81 6.18 -2.82
N ASP A 230 5.75 7.03 -1.80
CA ASP A 230 4.94 8.25 -1.81
C ASP A 230 5.38 9.21 -2.91
N ILE A 231 4.43 9.83 -3.60
CA ILE A 231 4.70 10.72 -4.74
C ILE A 231 5.55 11.93 -4.36
N ASP A 232 5.40 12.45 -3.14
CA ASP A 232 6.11 13.64 -2.66
C ASP A 232 7.35 13.32 -1.82
N HIS A 233 7.30 12.22 -1.05
CA HIS A 233 8.33 11.89 -0.04
C HIS A 233 9.11 10.61 -0.35
N GLY A 234 8.74 9.88 -1.39
CA GLY A 234 9.41 8.64 -1.79
C GLY A 234 10.64 8.86 -2.67
N THR A 235 11.16 7.77 -3.20
CA THR A 235 12.33 7.76 -4.11
C THR A 235 11.96 8.18 -5.53
N TYR A 236 11.45 9.39 -5.71
CA TYR A 236 11.04 9.95 -7.00
C TYR A 236 12.18 9.89 -8.02
N PRO A 237 11.96 9.46 -9.30
CA PRO A 237 10.65 9.18 -9.92
C PRO A 237 10.14 7.74 -9.74
N TYR A 238 10.84 6.88 -9.03
CA TYR A 238 10.47 5.48 -8.82
C TYR A 238 9.50 5.33 -7.65
N VAL A 239 8.31 5.89 -7.82
CA VAL A 239 7.24 5.99 -6.81
C VAL A 239 5.89 5.66 -7.43
N THR A 240 4.86 5.49 -6.59
CA THR A 240 3.46 5.48 -7.03
C THR A 240 2.96 6.92 -7.23
N SER A 241 1.83 7.08 -7.90
CA SER A 241 1.27 8.42 -8.19
C SER A 241 0.32 8.93 -7.10
N SER A 242 0.37 8.35 -5.90
CA SER A 242 -0.49 8.73 -4.78
C SER A 242 0.29 9.04 -3.51
N ASN A 243 -0.36 9.74 -2.57
CA ASN A 243 0.19 9.98 -1.23
C ASN A 243 -0.08 8.77 -0.35
N THR A 244 0.97 7.99 -0.08
CA THR A 244 0.93 6.75 0.72
C THR A 244 1.10 7.02 2.21
N THR A 245 1.47 8.24 2.57
CA THR A 245 1.70 8.68 3.94
C THR A 245 0.39 8.93 4.71
N VAL A 246 0.50 9.11 6.02
CA VAL A 246 -0.67 9.39 6.89
C VAL A 246 -1.46 10.63 6.46
N GLY A 247 -0.80 11.64 5.88
CA GLY A 247 -1.45 12.82 5.31
C GLY A 247 -2.48 12.50 4.21
N GLY A 248 -2.27 11.36 3.51
CA GLY A 248 -3.20 10.84 2.52
C GLY A 248 -4.57 10.48 3.08
N VAL A 249 -4.70 10.18 4.38
CA VAL A 249 -5.99 9.91 5.03
C VAL A 249 -6.88 11.14 4.97
N ALA A 250 -6.34 12.31 5.34
CA ALA A 250 -7.12 13.55 5.36
C ALA A 250 -7.61 13.94 3.96
N THR A 251 -6.73 13.88 2.96
CA THR A 251 -7.07 14.26 1.58
C THR A 251 -7.88 13.20 0.85
N GLY A 252 -7.68 11.91 1.17
CA GLY A 252 -8.25 10.79 0.43
C GLY A 252 -9.52 10.18 1.02
N ALA A 253 -9.87 10.53 2.27
CA ALA A 253 -11.11 10.10 2.93
C ALA A 253 -11.93 11.26 3.49
N GLY A 254 -11.43 12.51 3.43
CA GLY A 254 -12.09 13.66 4.03
C GLY A 254 -12.16 13.61 5.55
N PHE A 255 -11.24 12.90 6.20
CA PHE A 255 -11.20 12.73 7.65
C PHE A 255 -10.18 13.69 8.30
N GLY A 256 -10.61 14.44 9.31
CA GLY A 256 -9.76 15.45 9.96
C GLY A 256 -8.52 14.84 10.61
N PRO A 257 -7.30 15.32 10.31
CA PRO A 257 -6.06 14.66 10.76
C PRO A 257 -5.88 14.65 12.28
N LEU A 258 -6.46 15.64 12.98
CA LEU A 258 -6.43 15.70 14.45
C LEU A 258 -7.31 14.65 15.15
N HIS A 259 -8.07 13.88 14.40
CA HIS A 259 -8.89 12.79 14.90
C HIS A 259 -8.26 11.40 14.70
N LEU A 260 -7.03 11.35 14.19
CA LEU A 260 -6.27 10.12 14.10
C LEU A 260 -5.61 9.85 15.46
N ASP A 261 -5.91 8.71 16.05
CA ASP A 261 -5.48 8.38 17.41
C ASP A 261 -4.18 7.57 17.42
N TYR A 262 -4.00 6.69 16.41
CA TYR A 262 -2.88 5.77 16.35
C TYR A 262 -2.43 5.50 14.91
N VAL A 263 -1.14 5.55 14.67
CA VAL A 263 -0.55 5.21 13.36
C VAL A 263 0.35 3.99 13.52
N LEU A 264 -0.09 2.85 12.99
CA LEU A 264 0.66 1.60 12.95
C LEU A 264 1.47 1.54 11.66
N GLY A 265 2.79 1.61 11.79
CA GLY A 265 3.72 1.42 10.68
C GLY A 265 4.04 -0.05 10.47
N ILE A 266 3.72 -0.60 9.30
CA ILE A 266 4.10 -1.97 8.97
C ILE A 266 5.51 -1.96 8.37
N VAL A 267 6.41 -2.71 8.98
CA VAL A 267 7.81 -2.81 8.58
C VAL A 267 8.26 -4.28 8.54
N LYS A 268 9.01 -4.70 7.54
CA LYS A 268 9.66 -6.02 7.54
C LYS A 268 10.93 -6.01 8.38
N ALA A 269 11.28 -7.15 8.93
CA ALA A 269 12.57 -7.36 9.61
C ALA A 269 13.80 -7.22 8.67
N TYR A 270 13.56 -7.11 7.37
CA TYR A 270 14.51 -6.79 6.31
C TYR A 270 13.83 -5.87 5.28
N THR A 271 14.49 -5.52 4.21
CA THR A 271 13.91 -4.62 3.20
C THR A 271 13.66 -5.35 1.89
N THR A 272 12.56 -5.02 1.22
CA THR A 272 12.28 -5.51 -0.14
C THR A 272 11.84 -4.38 -1.04
N ARG A 273 12.15 -4.51 -2.35
CA ARG A 273 11.69 -3.59 -3.39
C ARG A 273 11.30 -4.33 -4.65
N VAL A 274 10.21 -3.91 -5.30
CA VAL A 274 9.82 -4.36 -6.63
C VAL A 274 10.14 -3.26 -7.66
N GLY A 275 10.61 -3.66 -8.84
CA GLY A 275 10.88 -2.75 -9.96
C GLY A 275 12.18 -1.97 -9.84
N SER A 276 12.26 -0.91 -10.62
CA SER A 276 13.45 -0.06 -10.75
C SER A 276 13.62 0.90 -9.58
N GLY A 277 14.76 1.57 -9.56
CA GLY A 277 15.10 2.60 -8.58
C GLY A 277 16.12 2.17 -7.53
N PRO A 278 16.64 3.11 -6.76
CA PRO A 278 17.74 2.89 -5.83
C PRO A 278 17.32 2.00 -4.65
N PHE A 279 18.26 1.19 -4.18
CA PHE A 279 18.09 0.32 -3.03
C PHE A 279 19.44 0.17 -2.29
N PRO A 280 19.84 1.11 -1.43
CA PRO A 280 21.17 1.14 -0.84
C PRO A 280 21.56 -0.14 -0.10
N THR A 281 20.61 -0.79 0.58
CA THR A 281 20.86 -2.00 1.37
C THR A 281 20.65 -3.31 0.61
N GLU A 282 20.51 -3.27 -0.72
CA GLU A 282 20.29 -4.45 -1.57
C GLU A 282 21.39 -5.49 -1.43
N LEU A 283 21.00 -6.77 -1.50
CA LEU A 283 21.87 -7.92 -1.36
C LEU A 283 21.77 -8.85 -2.56
N GLU A 284 22.84 -8.92 -3.36
CA GLU A 284 22.98 -9.85 -4.49
C GLU A 284 23.79 -11.13 -4.13
N CYS A 285 23.89 -11.43 -2.82
CA CYS A 285 24.65 -12.56 -2.26
C CYS A 285 23.75 -13.68 -1.74
N GLU A 286 24.35 -14.71 -1.14
CA GLU A 286 23.62 -15.84 -0.54
C GLU A 286 22.60 -15.43 0.51
N VAL A 287 22.88 -14.40 1.31
CA VAL A 287 21.91 -13.85 2.28
C VAL A 287 20.70 -13.27 1.57
N GLY A 288 20.90 -12.50 0.50
CA GLY A 288 19.80 -11.97 -0.31
C GLY A 288 18.95 -13.09 -0.94
N GLN A 289 19.59 -14.18 -1.36
CA GLN A 289 18.88 -15.37 -1.87
C GLN A 289 18.07 -16.05 -0.76
N HIS A 290 18.66 -16.22 0.44
CA HIS A 290 17.97 -16.77 1.61
C HIS A 290 16.69 -15.95 1.92
N LEU A 291 16.80 -14.63 2.03
CA LEU A 291 15.66 -13.74 2.28
C LEU A 291 14.58 -13.87 1.18
N GLY A 292 15.01 -13.95 -0.08
CA GLY A 292 14.10 -14.08 -1.22
C GLY A 292 13.33 -15.40 -1.23
N VAL A 293 14.02 -16.51 -1.00
CA VAL A 293 13.44 -17.86 -1.03
C VAL A 293 12.59 -18.12 0.21
N LYS A 294 13.17 -17.95 1.41
CA LYS A 294 12.46 -18.20 2.67
C LYS A 294 11.31 -17.23 2.89
N GLY A 295 11.48 -15.98 2.46
CA GLY A 295 10.43 -14.96 2.51
C GLY A 295 9.36 -15.09 1.43
N HIS A 296 9.48 -16.01 0.46
CA HIS A 296 8.60 -16.09 -0.71
C HIS A 296 8.41 -14.72 -1.37
N GLU A 297 9.53 -14.02 -1.65
CA GLU A 297 9.50 -12.63 -2.07
C GLU A 297 9.19 -12.51 -3.57
N PHE A 298 7.89 -12.63 -3.88
CA PHE A 298 7.30 -12.40 -5.21
C PHE A 298 6.12 -11.44 -5.08
N GLY A 299 5.97 -10.51 -6.03
CA GLY A 299 4.89 -9.54 -6.04
C GLY A 299 3.52 -10.21 -6.16
N ALA A 300 2.61 -9.94 -5.24
CA ALA A 300 1.27 -10.54 -5.22
C ALA A 300 0.45 -10.23 -6.48
N THR A 301 0.69 -9.07 -7.08
CA THR A 301 -0.04 -8.56 -8.26
C THR A 301 0.64 -8.93 -9.58
N THR A 302 1.97 -8.86 -9.64
CA THR A 302 2.73 -8.99 -10.89
C THR A 302 3.53 -10.29 -10.99
N GLY A 303 3.65 -11.05 -9.90
CA GLY A 303 4.51 -12.23 -9.80
C GLY A 303 6.02 -11.93 -9.90
N ARG A 304 6.43 -10.67 -10.05
CA ARG A 304 7.84 -10.28 -10.16
C ARG A 304 8.59 -10.61 -8.88
N LYS A 305 9.82 -11.12 -9.03
CA LYS A 305 10.74 -11.33 -7.89
C LYS A 305 11.05 -9.96 -7.24
N ARG A 306 10.96 -9.92 -5.92
CA ARG A 306 11.38 -8.76 -5.14
C ARG A 306 12.89 -8.80 -4.93
N ARG A 307 13.52 -7.66 -5.04
CA ARG A 307 14.89 -7.40 -4.58
C ARG A 307 14.88 -7.41 -3.05
N THR A 308 15.90 -7.95 -2.42
CA THR A 308 15.99 -8.09 -0.96
C THR A 308 17.23 -7.39 -0.42
N GLY A 309 17.15 -6.88 0.79
CA GLY A 309 18.25 -6.16 1.44
C GLY A 309 18.13 -6.14 2.95
N TRP A 310 19.17 -5.67 3.64
CA TRP A 310 19.16 -5.50 5.08
C TRP A 310 18.16 -4.44 5.53
N PHE A 311 17.79 -4.49 6.81
CA PHE A 311 16.95 -3.47 7.44
C PHE A 311 17.63 -2.10 7.36
N ASP A 312 16.89 -1.08 6.97
CA ASP A 312 17.37 0.28 6.77
C ASP A 312 16.77 1.23 7.81
N ALA A 313 17.51 1.46 8.88
CA ALA A 313 17.06 2.36 9.95
C ALA A 313 17.06 3.83 9.51
N VAL A 314 17.92 4.22 8.54
CA VAL A 314 17.94 5.60 8.01
C VAL A 314 16.63 5.91 7.31
N ALA A 315 16.18 5.02 6.44
CA ALA A 315 14.89 5.16 5.76
C ALA A 315 13.72 5.12 6.75
N MET A 316 13.79 4.25 7.79
CA MET A 316 12.73 4.14 8.79
C MET A 316 12.62 5.37 9.68
N LYS A 317 13.70 6.03 10.06
CA LYS A 317 13.64 7.33 10.77
C LYS A 317 12.83 8.36 9.98
N ARG A 318 13.03 8.43 8.65
CA ARG A 318 12.24 9.32 7.78
C ARG A 318 10.77 8.91 7.73
N ALA A 319 10.49 7.62 7.62
CA ALA A 319 9.11 7.11 7.64
C ALA A 319 8.39 7.47 8.95
N VAL A 320 9.08 7.35 10.09
CA VAL A 320 8.56 7.78 11.40
C VAL A 320 8.23 9.27 11.42
N GLN A 321 9.16 10.11 10.96
CA GLN A 321 8.99 11.58 10.94
C GLN A 321 7.77 12.02 10.11
N ILE A 322 7.62 11.45 8.90
CA ILE A 322 6.57 11.86 7.95
C ILE A 322 5.19 11.39 8.42
N ASN A 323 5.13 10.20 9.03
CA ASN A 323 3.87 9.54 9.35
C ASN A 323 3.46 9.68 10.82
N SER A 324 4.28 10.27 11.68
CA SER A 324 4.03 10.31 13.14
C SER A 324 3.71 8.91 13.69
N ILE A 325 4.51 7.91 13.33
CA ILE A 325 4.27 6.51 13.67
C ILE A 325 4.24 6.34 15.18
N THR A 326 3.16 5.75 15.70
CA THR A 326 2.95 5.51 17.13
C THR A 326 3.56 4.19 17.57
N GLY A 327 3.51 3.18 16.71
CA GLY A 327 4.10 1.87 16.94
C GLY A 327 4.32 1.13 15.62
N PHE A 328 5.22 0.14 15.64
CA PHE A 328 5.48 -0.73 14.50
C PHE A 328 4.77 -2.08 14.62
N CYS A 329 4.39 -2.63 13.49
CA CYS A 329 4.21 -4.05 13.30
C CYS A 329 5.40 -4.58 12.51
N LEU A 330 6.28 -5.34 13.17
CA LEU A 330 7.44 -5.99 12.57
C LEU A 330 7.01 -7.31 11.93
N THR A 331 7.14 -7.44 10.62
CA THR A 331 6.72 -8.63 9.88
C THR A 331 7.92 -9.46 9.41
N LYS A 332 7.68 -10.74 9.12
CA LYS A 332 8.69 -11.62 8.52
C LYS A 332 9.93 -11.87 9.40
N LEU A 333 9.77 -11.84 10.72
CA LEU A 333 10.88 -12.12 11.65
C LEU A 333 11.43 -13.54 11.44
N ASP A 334 10.54 -14.51 11.21
CA ASP A 334 10.83 -15.92 10.94
C ASP A 334 11.72 -16.15 9.71
N VAL A 335 11.72 -15.23 8.77
CA VAL A 335 12.58 -15.30 7.58
C VAL A 335 14.05 -15.12 7.92
N MET A 336 14.36 -14.44 9.03
CA MET A 336 15.74 -14.22 9.50
C MET A 336 16.35 -15.44 10.17
N ASP A 337 15.57 -16.46 10.54
CA ASP A 337 16.07 -17.69 11.17
C ASP A 337 17.12 -18.39 10.30
N GLY A 338 18.21 -18.81 10.93
CA GLY A 338 19.35 -19.47 10.31
C GLY A 338 20.48 -18.54 9.90
N LEU A 339 20.30 -17.22 9.98
CA LEU A 339 21.35 -16.26 9.73
C LEU A 339 22.22 -16.09 10.99
N GLN A 340 23.55 -16.27 10.84
CA GLN A 340 24.50 -16.15 11.96
C GLN A 340 24.77 -14.69 12.35
N THR A 341 24.73 -13.79 11.36
CA THR A 341 24.98 -12.36 11.53
C THR A 341 23.89 -11.58 10.79
N LEU A 342 23.36 -10.58 11.47
CA LEU A 342 22.41 -9.62 10.89
C LEU A 342 23.09 -8.26 10.79
N LYS A 343 22.61 -7.43 9.85
CA LYS A 343 23.09 -6.06 9.69
C LYS A 343 21.93 -5.09 9.65
N ILE A 344 22.11 -3.94 10.31
CA ILE A 344 21.19 -2.81 10.26
C ILE A 344 21.94 -1.63 9.64
N CYS A 345 21.39 -1.04 8.59
CA CYS A 345 21.95 0.20 8.05
C CYS A 345 21.60 1.36 8.96
N THR A 346 22.64 2.02 9.51
CA THR A 346 22.51 3.13 10.46
C THR A 346 22.94 4.47 9.91
N GLY A 347 23.55 4.48 8.71
CA GLY A 347 24.01 5.68 8.04
C GLY A 347 24.25 5.46 6.55
N TYR A 348 24.30 6.54 5.78
CA TYR A 348 24.71 6.57 4.39
C TYR A 348 25.98 7.39 4.24
N LYS A 349 27.03 6.78 3.69
CA LYS A 349 28.28 7.46 3.37
C LYS A 349 28.23 7.96 1.92
N TYR A 350 28.63 9.18 1.72
CA TYR A 350 28.66 9.84 0.41
C TYR A 350 30.08 9.95 -0.15
N PRO A 351 30.27 10.23 -1.47
CA PRO A 351 31.58 10.32 -2.10
C PRO A 351 32.53 11.38 -1.49
N ASP A 352 31.97 12.40 -0.84
CA ASP A 352 32.73 13.43 -0.11
C ASP A 352 33.23 12.95 1.26
N GLY A 353 32.94 11.69 1.64
CA GLY A 353 33.31 11.10 2.91
C GLY A 353 32.32 11.40 4.06
N THR A 354 31.30 12.22 3.84
CA THR A 354 30.30 12.49 4.89
C THR A 354 29.40 11.27 5.12
N ILE A 355 29.07 11.03 6.39
CA ILE A 355 28.08 10.01 6.79
C ILE A 355 26.85 10.75 7.32
N LYS A 356 25.69 10.40 6.79
CA LYS A 356 24.40 10.96 7.22
C LYS A 356 23.46 9.86 7.69
N ASP A 357 22.71 10.14 8.74
CA ASP A 357 21.65 9.28 9.28
C ASP A 357 20.25 9.74 8.83
N VAL A 358 20.22 10.60 7.84
CA VAL A 358 19.01 11.14 7.18
C VAL A 358 19.07 10.79 5.70
N PRO A 359 18.01 10.20 5.12
CA PRO A 359 18.00 9.84 3.71
C PRO A 359 17.94 11.08 2.81
N PRO A 360 18.46 10.99 1.57
CA PRO A 360 18.34 12.05 0.58
C PRO A 360 16.89 12.23 0.13
N MET A 361 16.61 13.34 -0.56
CA MET A 361 15.25 13.65 -1.04
C MET A 361 14.95 13.04 -2.41
N ALA A 362 15.98 12.69 -3.19
CA ALA A 362 15.81 12.23 -4.58
C ALA A 362 16.56 10.91 -4.81
N ALA A 363 16.14 10.18 -5.86
CA ALA A 363 16.71 8.88 -6.22
C ALA A 363 18.22 8.93 -6.44
N GLU A 364 18.72 9.98 -7.08
CA GLU A 364 20.14 10.14 -7.37
C GLU A 364 21.00 10.16 -6.09
N GLY A 365 20.47 10.74 -5.02
CA GLY A 365 21.14 10.73 -3.73
C GLY A 365 21.23 9.36 -3.09
N TYR A 366 20.21 8.53 -3.30
CA TYR A 366 20.22 7.13 -2.86
C TYR A 366 21.16 6.26 -3.71
N GLU A 367 21.27 6.52 -5.02
CA GLU A 367 22.13 5.75 -5.93
C GLU A 367 23.62 5.87 -5.59
N ILE A 368 24.04 7.02 -5.06
CA ILE A 368 25.44 7.27 -4.66
C ILE A 368 25.70 7.00 -3.17
N ALA A 369 24.67 6.63 -2.40
CA ALA A 369 24.78 6.38 -0.98
C ALA A 369 25.34 4.97 -0.72
N GLU A 370 26.44 4.88 0.03
CA GLU A 370 27.04 3.65 0.50
C GLU A 370 26.50 3.33 1.91
N PRO A 371 25.76 2.24 2.11
CA PRO A 371 25.19 1.93 3.42
C PRO A 371 26.26 1.59 4.46
N GLN A 372 26.14 2.18 5.64
CA GLN A 372 27.00 1.89 6.79
C GLN A 372 26.24 0.99 7.74
N TYR A 373 26.81 -0.15 8.07
CA TYR A 373 26.13 -1.19 8.82
C TYR A 373 26.67 -1.33 10.24
N GLU A 374 25.73 -1.54 11.17
CA GLU A 374 25.96 -2.16 12.46
C GLU A 374 25.71 -3.66 12.35
N GLU A 375 26.63 -4.49 12.81
CA GLU A 375 26.49 -5.95 12.83
C GLU A 375 25.94 -6.42 14.17
N MET A 376 25.02 -7.38 14.13
CA MET A 376 24.41 -7.99 15.30
C MET A 376 24.45 -9.52 15.19
N PRO A 377 24.51 -10.24 16.32
CA PRO A 377 24.32 -11.70 16.31
C PRO A 377 22.95 -12.05 15.75
N GLY A 378 22.92 -13.03 14.84
CA GLY A 378 21.69 -13.66 14.39
C GLY A 378 21.28 -14.82 15.29
N TRP A 379 20.37 -15.66 14.82
CA TRP A 379 19.88 -16.83 15.54
C TRP A 379 19.63 -17.99 14.58
N THR A 380 19.75 -19.22 15.13
CA THR A 380 19.48 -20.46 14.41
C THR A 380 18.19 -21.14 14.84
N ASP A 381 17.60 -20.65 15.94
CA ASP A 381 16.33 -21.16 16.46
C ASP A 381 15.19 -20.88 15.48
N ASN A 382 14.17 -21.71 15.53
CA ASN A 382 12.95 -21.52 14.72
C ASN A 382 12.03 -20.54 15.45
N THR A 383 11.77 -19.38 14.84
CA THR A 383 10.82 -18.38 15.35
C THR A 383 9.45 -18.46 14.68
N PHE A 384 9.28 -19.32 13.68
CA PHE A 384 8.00 -19.51 12.99
C PHE A 384 6.90 -19.95 13.95
N GLY A 385 5.78 -19.24 13.96
CA GLY A 385 4.60 -19.55 14.77
C GLY A 385 4.73 -19.21 16.26
N VAL A 386 5.80 -18.57 16.70
CA VAL A 386 5.95 -18.10 18.09
C VAL A 386 4.92 -17.02 18.39
N THR A 387 4.25 -17.14 19.55
CA THR A 387 3.13 -16.27 19.94
C THR A 387 3.38 -15.44 21.21
N ALA A 388 4.56 -15.56 21.83
CA ALA A 388 4.94 -14.79 23.01
C ALA A 388 6.39 -14.29 22.92
N VAL A 389 6.66 -13.08 23.43
CA VAL A 389 7.99 -12.43 23.31
C VAL A 389 9.09 -13.23 24.04
N ASP A 390 8.77 -13.82 25.17
CA ASP A 390 9.71 -14.61 25.99
C ASP A 390 10.13 -15.92 25.31
N GLN A 391 9.36 -16.41 24.33
CA GLN A 391 9.71 -17.57 23.51
C GLN A 391 10.68 -17.24 22.37
N LEU A 392 10.86 -15.95 22.04
CA LEU A 392 11.83 -15.54 21.03
C LEU A 392 13.28 -15.72 21.55
N PRO A 393 14.23 -16.15 20.70
CA PRO A 393 15.65 -16.16 21.05
C PRO A 393 16.14 -14.78 21.53
N GLN A 394 17.11 -14.77 22.43
CA GLN A 394 17.66 -13.51 22.97
C GLN A 394 18.19 -12.60 21.84
N ALA A 395 18.83 -13.18 20.82
CA ALA A 395 19.34 -12.41 19.68
C ALA A 395 18.20 -11.74 18.89
N ALA A 396 17.06 -12.43 18.69
CA ALA A 396 15.89 -11.85 18.05
C ALA A 396 15.29 -10.70 18.88
N ARG A 397 15.19 -10.86 20.20
CA ARG A 397 14.76 -9.78 21.10
C ARG A 397 15.71 -8.58 21.07
N ASN A 398 17.02 -8.82 21.04
CA ASN A 398 18.03 -7.76 20.92
C ASN A 398 17.91 -7.02 19.58
N TYR A 399 17.63 -7.73 18.48
CA TYR A 399 17.42 -7.15 17.16
C TYR A 399 16.19 -6.22 17.15
N ILE A 400 15.08 -6.67 17.74
CA ILE A 400 13.86 -5.86 17.88
C ILE A 400 14.13 -4.62 18.73
N ALA A 401 14.75 -4.78 19.91
CA ALA A 401 15.09 -3.67 20.77
C ALA A 401 16.02 -2.65 20.09
N ARG A 402 16.95 -3.12 19.25
CA ARG A 402 17.83 -2.21 18.51
C ARG A 402 17.08 -1.42 17.43
N ILE A 403 16.09 -2.02 16.76
CA ILE A 403 15.19 -1.31 15.83
C ILE A 403 14.43 -0.21 16.57
N GLU A 404 13.86 -0.52 17.74
CA GLU A 404 13.14 0.45 18.57
C GLU A 404 14.05 1.61 18.99
N GLU A 405 15.26 1.32 19.46
CA GLU A 405 16.24 2.34 19.86
C GLU A 405 16.63 3.26 18.69
N LEU A 406 16.92 2.69 17.51
CA LEU A 406 17.33 3.45 16.32
C LEU A 406 16.23 4.32 15.75
N THR A 407 14.98 3.87 15.83
CA THR A 407 13.82 4.56 15.25
C THR A 407 13.06 5.44 16.25
N GLY A 408 13.22 5.19 17.55
CA GLY A 408 12.49 5.87 18.62
C GLY A 408 11.02 5.45 18.73
N VAL A 409 10.62 4.32 18.10
CA VAL A 409 9.24 3.84 18.05
C VAL A 409 9.17 2.39 18.53
N PRO A 410 8.22 2.04 19.42
CA PRO A 410 8.08 0.68 19.93
C PRO A 410 7.57 -0.29 18.85
N VAL A 411 7.93 -1.56 18.98
CA VAL A 411 7.35 -2.66 18.19
C VAL A 411 6.18 -3.26 18.97
N ASP A 412 4.98 -2.90 18.55
CA ASP A 412 3.74 -3.29 19.24
C ASP A 412 3.17 -4.63 18.77
N ILE A 413 3.52 -5.03 17.54
CA ILE A 413 3.09 -6.29 16.95
C ILE A 413 4.28 -6.94 16.25
N ILE A 414 4.45 -8.27 16.42
CA ILE A 414 5.50 -9.04 15.74
C ILE A 414 4.83 -10.20 15.01
N SER A 415 4.98 -10.24 13.69
CA SER A 415 4.48 -11.35 12.88
C SER A 415 5.59 -12.38 12.65
N THR A 416 5.33 -13.60 13.05
CA THR A 416 6.23 -14.76 13.03
C THR A 416 5.84 -15.81 12.00
N GLY A 417 4.88 -15.51 11.12
CA GLY A 417 4.43 -16.38 10.05
C GLY A 417 3.27 -15.77 9.25
N PRO A 418 2.75 -16.44 8.22
CA PRO A 418 1.73 -15.92 7.33
C PRO A 418 0.30 -15.93 7.92
N ASP A 419 -0.01 -16.86 8.84
CA ASP A 419 -1.33 -16.95 9.46
C ASP A 419 -1.53 -15.86 10.52
N ARG A 420 -2.79 -15.43 10.71
CA ARG A 420 -3.16 -14.42 11.71
C ARG A 420 -2.76 -14.79 13.14
N ASN A 421 -2.83 -16.08 13.48
CA ASN A 421 -2.51 -16.60 14.80
C ASN A 421 -0.99 -16.66 15.06
N GLU A 422 -0.17 -16.59 14.03
CA GLU A 422 1.29 -16.55 14.10
C GLU A 422 1.77 -15.11 14.34
N THR A 423 1.29 -14.51 15.44
CA THR A 423 1.49 -13.10 15.76
C THR A 423 1.61 -12.90 17.26
N ILE A 424 2.58 -12.10 17.66
CA ILE A 424 2.75 -11.62 19.04
C ILE A 424 2.17 -10.21 19.11
N ILE A 425 1.20 -9.97 19.97
CA ILE A 425 0.65 -8.64 20.25
C ILE A 425 1.24 -8.17 21.59
N VAL A 426 2.17 -7.23 21.54
CA VAL A 426 2.76 -6.60 22.73
C VAL A 426 1.83 -5.49 23.23
N ARG A 427 1.32 -4.68 22.32
CA ARG A 427 0.33 -3.64 22.59
C ARG A 427 -0.67 -3.56 21.43
N HIS A 428 -1.94 -3.63 21.74
CA HIS A 428 -2.97 -3.56 20.72
C HIS A 428 -3.27 -2.12 20.34
N PRO A 429 -3.24 -1.70 19.03
CA PRO A 429 -3.47 -0.31 18.59
C PRO A 429 -4.76 0.33 19.08
N TYR A 430 -5.84 -0.43 19.22
CA TYR A 430 -7.13 0.06 19.75
C TYR A 430 -7.20 0.12 21.28
N GLU A 431 -6.18 -0.37 21.98
CA GLU A 431 -6.10 -0.37 23.46
C GLU A 431 -5.01 0.58 23.98
N ALA A 432 -4.31 1.25 23.06
CA ALA A 432 -3.20 2.16 23.34
C ALA A 432 -3.66 3.52 23.93
#